data_afbe691d01fcb5e6acaf12ffad7ffdac
#
_entry.id   afbe691d01fcb5e6acaf12ffad7ffdac
#
_cell.length_a   1.000
_cell.length_b   1.000
_cell.length_c   1.000
_cell.angle_alpha   90.00
_cell.angle_beta   90.00
_cell.angle_gamma   90.00
#
_symmetry.space_group_name_H-M   'P 1'
#
loop_
_entity.id
_entity.type
_entity.pdbx_description
1 polymer ?
#
loop_
_entity_poly.entity_id
_entity_poly.type
_entity_poly.pdbx_seq_one_letter_code
_entity_poly.pdbx_strand_id
1 'polypeptide(L)'
;MPYTATGIPREEVRKKGKMHNAHERFLSRALTVEEQHKMEDTYHGGFTHANRHYINQLIDYEPIIAYDFASSYPYVMLSEKMPMEKFSPLNKPLYMDDILKLKDKYAIMFTLIARDVRVKDDFVAMPYLQMSKCYKTVNAIPDNGRILKAAYVEIPLTETDMEIIADQYIFGSHVCIDVES
;
A
#
# COMPACT_ATOMS: atom_id res chain seq x y z
N MET A 1 -9.49 32.43 12.07
CA MET A 1 -9.10 31.46 13.14
C MET A 1 -9.84 30.15 12.90
N PRO A 2 -9.17 29.01 12.82
CA PRO A 2 -9.87 27.75 12.68
C PRO A 2 -10.42 27.31 14.05
N TYR A 3 -11.68 27.56 14.28
CA TYR A 3 -12.40 27.06 15.46
C TYR A 3 -12.85 25.60 15.30
N THR A 4 -12.01 24.74 14.73
CA THR A 4 -12.29 23.32 14.63
C THR A 4 -11.47 22.54 15.64
N ALA A 5 -11.98 21.43 16.13
CA ALA A 5 -11.26 20.56 17.08
C ALA A 5 -9.86 20.15 16.59
N THR A 6 -9.61 20.16 15.29
CA THR A 6 -8.31 19.87 14.66
C THR A 6 -7.45 21.13 14.42
N GLY A 7 -8.03 22.32 14.41
CA GLY A 7 -7.32 23.57 14.14
C GLY A 7 -6.44 24.02 15.31
N ILE A 8 -6.93 23.86 16.55
CA ILE A 8 -6.21 24.25 17.77
C ILE A 8 -4.93 23.43 17.95
N PRO A 9 -4.96 22.08 17.89
CA PRO A 9 -3.74 21.28 18.00
C PRO A 9 -2.72 21.59 16.91
N ARG A 10 -3.15 21.84 15.66
CA ARG A 10 -2.23 22.22 14.57
C ARG A 10 -1.49 23.53 14.86
N GLU A 11 -2.18 24.53 15.38
CA GLU A 11 -1.57 25.81 15.72
C GLU A 11 -0.59 25.67 16.89
N GLU A 12 -0.92 24.88 17.91
CA GLU A 12 -0.02 24.60 19.04
C GLU A 12 1.25 23.85 18.60
N VAL A 13 1.12 22.82 17.76
CA VAL A 13 2.26 22.10 17.20
C VAL A 13 3.15 23.05 16.39
N ARG A 14 2.56 23.93 15.57
CA ARG A 14 3.31 24.92 14.81
C ARG A 14 4.05 25.92 15.70
N LYS A 15 3.44 26.39 16.79
CA LYS A 15 4.07 27.30 17.76
C LYS A 15 5.22 26.61 18.48
N LYS A 16 5.01 25.41 18.99
CA LYS A 16 6.06 24.63 19.68
C LYS A 16 7.20 24.24 18.73
N GLY A 17 6.90 23.88 17.50
CA GLY A 17 7.90 23.59 16.48
C GLY A 17 8.83 24.76 16.17
N LYS A 18 8.28 25.97 16.09
CA LYS A 18 9.07 27.21 15.91
C LYS A 18 10.04 27.47 17.08
N MET A 19 9.59 27.22 18.31
CA MET A 19 10.40 27.44 19.51
C MET A 19 11.63 26.51 19.60
N HIS A 20 11.61 25.35 18.94
CA HIS A 20 12.64 24.32 19.05
C HIS A 20 13.42 24.03 17.76
N ASN A 21 13.38 24.91 16.75
CA ASN A 21 13.91 24.67 15.40
C ASN A 21 13.32 23.40 14.72
N ALA A 22 12.30 22.79 15.34
CA ALA A 22 11.65 21.61 14.79
C ALA A 22 10.87 21.95 13.51
N HIS A 23 10.43 23.20 13.38
CA HIS A 23 9.70 23.64 12.20
C HIS A 23 10.57 23.64 10.93
N GLU A 24 11.80 24.12 11.02
CA GLU A 24 12.75 24.10 9.90
C GLU A 24 13.13 22.68 9.50
N ARG A 25 13.34 21.80 10.49
CA ARG A 25 13.57 20.37 10.25
C ARG A 25 12.35 19.71 9.59
N PHE A 26 11.16 20.11 9.98
CA PHE A 26 9.92 19.60 9.38
C PHE A 26 9.80 20.07 7.93
N LEU A 27 10.05 21.36 7.67
CA LEU A 27 10.00 21.91 6.30
C LEU A 27 11.09 21.34 5.39
N SER A 28 12.29 21.07 5.92
CA SER A 28 13.37 20.46 5.14
C SER A 28 13.06 19.02 4.71
N ARG A 29 12.12 18.37 5.41
CA ARG A 29 11.61 17.02 5.10
C ARG A 29 10.26 17.02 4.37
N ALA A 30 9.71 18.20 4.08
CA ALA A 30 8.48 18.29 3.30
C ALA A 30 8.69 17.66 1.93
N LEU A 31 7.70 16.85 1.53
CA LEU A 31 7.70 16.21 0.23
C LEU A 31 7.54 17.26 -0.88
N THR A 32 8.15 17.02 -2.01
CA THR A 32 7.84 17.71 -3.25
C THR A 32 6.46 17.26 -3.74
N VAL A 33 5.89 18.00 -4.68
CA VAL A 33 4.61 17.62 -5.30
C VAL A 33 4.71 16.28 -6.01
N GLU A 34 5.84 15.98 -6.62
CA GLU A 34 6.11 14.73 -7.32
C GLU A 34 6.19 13.54 -6.33
N GLU A 35 6.96 13.68 -5.26
CA GLU A 35 7.03 12.69 -4.17
C GLU A 35 5.65 12.43 -3.54
N GLN A 36 4.86 13.50 -3.34
CA GLN A 36 3.51 13.37 -2.81
C GLN A 36 2.60 12.57 -3.74
N HIS A 37 2.59 12.87 -5.05
CA HIS A 37 1.79 12.13 -6.02
C HIS A 37 2.19 10.66 -6.06
N LYS A 38 3.47 10.35 -6.01
CA LYS A 38 3.96 8.98 -5.98
C LYS A 38 3.48 8.22 -4.74
N MET A 39 3.48 8.86 -3.57
CA MET A 39 2.91 8.28 -2.35
C MET A 39 1.39 8.09 -2.45
N GLU A 40 0.67 9.01 -3.08
CA GLU A 40 -0.78 8.89 -3.30
C GLU A 40 -1.11 7.73 -4.25
N ASP A 41 -0.29 7.51 -5.27
CA ASP A 41 -0.44 6.39 -6.20
C ASP A 41 -0.20 5.03 -5.52
N THR A 42 0.80 4.93 -4.64
CA THR A 42 1.08 3.71 -3.86
C THR A 42 0.08 3.48 -2.73
N TYR A 43 -0.71 4.49 -2.35
CA TYR A 43 -1.68 4.36 -1.27
C TYR A 43 -2.85 3.48 -1.67
N HIS A 44 -3.02 2.37 -0.98
CA HIS A 44 -4.18 1.51 -1.06
C HIS A 44 -5.08 1.75 0.17
N GLY A 45 -6.33 2.13 -0.07
CA GLY A 45 -7.31 2.33 1.00
C GLY A 45 -7.70 1.04 1.71
N GLY A 46 -8.72 1.13 2.58
CA GLY A 46 -9.24 -0.03 3.30
C GLY A 46 -9.55 -1.20 2.36
N PHE A 47 -9.15 -2.39 2.79
CA PHE A 47 -9.26 -3.62 2.01
C PHE A 47 -10.62 -4.26 2.24
N THR A 48 -11.56 -4.06 1.33
CA THR A 48 -12.90 -4.65 1.36
C THR A 48 -13.13 -5.48 0.11
N HIS A 49 -13.71 -6.66 0.26
CA HIS A 49 -14.02 -7.56 -0.85
C HIS A 49 -15.08 -8.57 -0.45
N ALA A 50 -16.02 -8.85 -1.36
CA ALA A 50 -16.98 -9.94 -1.18
C ALA A 50 -16.34 -11.26 -1.62
N ASN A 51 -16.43 -12.29 -0.79
CA ASN A 51 -15.91 -13.60 -1.16
C ASN A 51 -16.73 -14.20 -2.31
N ARG A 52 -16.11 -14.34 -3.49
CA ARG A 52 -16.76 -14.82 -4.73
C ARG A 52 -17.39 -16.20 -4.60
N HIS A 53 -16.87 -17.06 -3.73
CA HIS A 53 -17.35 -18.42 -3.56
C HIS A 53 -18.71 -18.48 -2.86
N TYR A 54 -19.14 -17.39 -2.23
CA TYR A 54 -20.40 -17.29 -1.49
C TYR A 54 -21.36 -16.24 -2.04
N ILE A 55 -21.07 -15.65 -3.20
CA ILE A 55 -21.95 -14.68 -3.84
C ILE A 55 -23.28 -15.36 -4.20
N ASN A 56 -24.39 -14.69 -3.88
CA ASN A 56 -25.76 -15.17 -4.09
C ASN A 56 -26.11 -16.47 -3.34
N GLN A 57 -25.35 -16.84 -2.33
CA GLN A 57 -25.68 -17.95 -1.44
C GLN A 57 -26.24 -17.42 -0.12
N LEU A 58 -27.35 -17.98 0.33
CA LEU A 58 -27.80 -17.78 1.70
C LEU A 58 -26.95 -18.69 2.60
N ILE A 59 -26.12 -18.08 3.44
CA ILE A 59 -25.30 -18.80 4.40
C ILE A 59 -26.06 -18.77 5.73
N ASP A 60 -26.66 -19.92 6.08
CA ASP A 60 -27.38 -20.10 7.33
C ASP A 60 -26.49 -20.86 8.33
N TYR A 61 -25.48 -20.16 8.84
CA TYR A 61 -24.61 -20.65 9.92
C TYR A 61 -24.86 -19.85 11.19
N GLU A 62 -24.88 -20.55 12.32
CA GLU A 62 -24.90 -19.92 13.65
C GLU A 62 -23.51 -19.41 14.06
N PRO A 63 -23.49 -18.48 14.97
CA PRO A 63 -23.82 -17.06 14.83
C PRO A 63 -22.75 -16.36 14.02
N ILE A 64 -23.09 -15.33 13.27
CA ILE A 64 -22.13 -14.46 12.61
C ILE A 64 -21.48 -13.61 13.71
N ILE A 65 -20.17 -13.71 13.86
CA ILE A 65 -19.39 -12.91 14.80
C ILE A 65 -18.65 -11.83 14.03
N ALA A 66 -18.84 -10.57 14.41
CA ALA A 66 -18.08 -9.44 13.91
C ALA A 66 -16.97 -9.07 14.91
N TYR A 67 -15.75 -8.93 14.41
CA TYR A 67 -14.60 -8.44 15.19
C TYR A 67 -14.16 -7.08 14.67
N ASP A 68 -13.76 -6.21 15.58
CA ASP A 68 -13.13 -4.94 15.27
C ASP A 68 -11.86 -4.75 16.11
N PHE A 69 -10.87 -4.08 15.54
CA PHE A 69 -9.63 -3.74 16.22
C PHE A 69 -9.77 -2.37 16.88
N ALA A 70 -9.83 -2.32 18.20
CA ALA A 70 -9.86 -1.06 18.92
C ALA A 70 -8.59 -0.25 18.64
N SER A 71 -8.78 0.98 18.15
CA SER A 71 -7.67 1.92 17.88
C SER A 71 -6.60 1.38 16.92
N SER A 72 -6.97 0.63 15.88
CA SER A 72 -6.03 0.00 14.93
C SER A 72 -5.02 0.99 14.32
N TYR A 73 -5.47 2.14 13.83
CA TYR A 73 -4.58 3.16 13.27
C TYR A 73 -3.57 3.73 14.29
N PRO A 74 -3.98 4.19 15.49
CA PRO A 74 -3.03 4.62 16.52
C PRO A 74 -2.05 3.52 16.93
N TYR A 75 -2.50 2.27 16.99
CA TYR A 75 -1.63 1.13 17.31
C TYR A 75 -0.54 0.98 16.24
N VAL A 76 -0.90 0.90 14.96
CA VAL A 76 0.05 0.78 13.86
C VAL A 76 1.02 1.96 13.82
N MET A 77 0.53 3.19 14.01
CA MET A 77 1.40 4.39 14.05
C MET A 77 2.43 4.37 15.18
N LEU A 78 2.18 3.63 16.26
CA LEU A 78 3.09 3.51 17.40
C LEU A 78 3.99 2.28 17.33
N SER A 79 3.52 1.18 16.73
CA SER A 79 4.22 -0.11 16.70
C SER A 79 5.08 -0.29 15.47
N GLU A 80 4.65 0.26 14.32
CA GLU A 80 5.34 0.05 13.07
C GLU A 80 6.44 1.10 12.81
N LYS A 81 7.44 0.69 12.04
CA LYS A 81 8.51 1.57 11.60
C LYS A 81 7.96 2.54 10.56
N MET A 82 8.18 3.84 10.76
CA MET A 82 7.80 4.87 9.82
C MET A 82 9.04 5.49 9.19
N PRO A 83 9.02 5.83 7.88
CA PRO A 83 10.13 6.50 7.24
C PRO A 83 10.35 7.87 7.89
N MET A 84 11.60 8.16 8.31
CA MET A 84 11.97 9.39 9.00
C MET A 84 12.73 10.36 8.10
N GLU A 85 13.10 9.93 6.91
CA GLU A 85 13.86 10.70 5.92
C GLU A 85 13.15 10.67 4.57
N LYS A 86 13.59 11.53 3.65
CA LYS A 86 13.08 11.53 2.28
C LYS A 86 13.52 10.28 1.55
N PHE A 87 12.64 9.80 0.70
CA PHE A 87 12.97 8.73 -0.23
C PHE A 87 14.04 9.18 -1.23
N SER A 88 14.92 8.26 -1.56
CA SER A 88 15.98 8.47 -2.55
C SER A 88 15.86 7.44 -3.68
N PRO A 89 15.97 7.86 -4.94
CA PRO A 89 15.82 6.95 -6.07
C PRO A 89 16.98 5.94 -6.11
N LEU A 90 16.62 4.67 -6.25
CA LEU A 90 17.57 3.62 -6.59
C LEU A 90 17.61 3.48 -8.12
N ASN A 91 18.72 3.92 -8.74
CA ASN A 91 18.90 3.93 -10.20
C ASN A 91 19.16 2.52 -10.78
N LYS A 92 18.48 1.51 -10.27
CA LYS A 92 18.54 0.12 -10.77
C LYS A 92 17.20 -0.58 -10.56
N PRO A 93 16.81 -1.45 -11.51
CA PRO A 93 15.67 -2.32 -11.28
C PRO A 93 15.96 -3.33 -10.17
N LEU A 94 14.95 -3.67 -9.41
CA LEU A 94 14.99 -4.72 -8.39
C LEU A 94 13.99 -5.82 -8.74
N TYR A 95 14.16 -6.97 -8.11
CA TYR A 95 13.23 -8.10 -8.18
C TYR A 95 12.52 -8.28 -6.83
N MET A 96 11.48 -9.08 -6.81
CA MET A 96 10.70 -9.36 -5.60
C MET A 96 11.58 -9.78 -4.42
N ASP A 97 12.51 -10.69 -4.64
CA ASP A 97 13.42 -11.18 -3.58
C ASP A 97 14.32 -10.07 -3.02
N ASP A 98 14.69 -9.08 -3.83
CA ASP A 98 15.50 -7.95 -3.38
C ASP A 98 14.66 -7.02 -2.50
N ILE A 99 13.42 -6.72 -2.89
CA ILE A 99 12.49 -5.93 -2.09
C ILE A 99 12.24 -6.61 -0.73
N LEU A 100 11.92 -7.91 -0.74
CA LEU A 100 11.66 -8.68 0.47
C LEU A 100 12.86 -8.76 1.43
N LYS A 101 14.10 -8.74 0.93
CA LYS A 101 15.30 -8.67 1.77
C LYS A 101 15.55 -7.29 2.37
N LEU A 102 15.07 -6.24 1.73
CA LEU A 102 15.29 -4.85 2.15
C LEU A 102 14.19 -4.32 3.07
N LYS A 103 13.00 -4.92 3.07
CA LYS A 103 11.81 -4.45 3.80
C LYS A 103 12.02 -4.21 5.30
N ASP A 104 12.91 -4.97 5.93
CA ASP A 104 13.16 -4.83 7.37
C ASP A 104 14.01 -3.59 7.72
N LYS A 105 14.67 -3.01 6.72
CA LYS A 105 15.59 -1.88 6.90
C LYS A 105 15.09 -0.58 6.32
N TYR A 106 14.35 -0.66 5.23
CA TYR A 106 13.94 0.49 4.42
C TYR A 106 12.44 0.44 4.13
N ALA A 107 11.79 1.59 4.14
CA ALA A 107 10.52 1.78 3.46
C ALA A 107 10.82 1.93 1.97
N ILE A 108 10.12 1.20 1.11
CA ILE A 108 10.41 1.15 -0.32
C ILE A 108 9.11 1.38 -1.11
N MET A 109 9.17 2.31 -2.05
CA MET A 109 8.12 2.50 -3.06
C MET A 109 8.67 2.12 -4.43
N PHE A 110 7.86 1.48 -5.25
CA PHE A 110 8.27 1.04 -6.60
C PHE A 110 7.05 0.80 -7.49
N THR A 111 7.29 0.69 -8.78
CA THR A 111 6.30 0.22 -9.76
C THR A 111 6.62 -1.23 -10.12
N LEU A 112 5.69 -2.14 -9.81
CA LEU A 112 5.78 -3.54 -10.25
C LEU A 112 5.30 -3.65 -11.69
N ILE A 113 6.14 -4.20 -12.56
CA ILE A 113 5.78 -4.71 -13.89
C ILE A 113 5.80 -6.22 -13.81
N ALA A 114 4.65 -6.85 -14.06
CA ALA A 114 4.53 -8.30 -14.03
C ALA A 114 3.80 -8.85 -15.26
N ARG A 115 4.22 -10.02 -15.73
CA ARG A 115 3.61 -10.75 -16.85
C ARG A 115 3.14 -12.12 -16.40
N ASP A 116 2.11 -12.62 -17.07
CA ASP A 116 1.49 -13.92 -16.77
C ASP A 116 1.12 -14.05 -15.29
N VAL A 117 0.44 -13.02 -14.80
CA VAL A 117 0.00 -12.88 -13.41
C VAL A 117 -1.18 -13.81 -13.16
N ARG A 118 -1.12 -14.57 -12.08
CA ARG A 118 -2.25 -15.40 -11.62
C ARG A 118 -2.22 -15.62 -10.11
N VAL A 119 -3.36 -15.75 -9.48
CA VAL A 119 -3.45 -16.21 -8.09
C VAL A 119 -2.92 -17.63 -7.98
N LYS A 120 -2.24 -17.95 -6.87
CA LYS A 120 -1.70 -19.29 -6.60
C LYS A 120 -2.79 -20.32 -6.37
N ASP A 121 -3.88 -19.90 -5.73
CA ASP A 121 -4.98 -20.75 -5.32
C ASP A 121 -6.31 -20.12 -5.77
N ASP A 122 -7.16 -20.92 -6.39
CA ASP A 122 -8.52 -20.51 -6.78
C ASP A 122 -9.40 -20.19 -5.56
N PHE A 123 -9.01 -20.65 -4.37
CA PHE A 123 -9.69 -20.37 -3.11
C PHE A 123 -9.24 -19.07 -2.43
N VAL A 124 -8.32 -18.30 -3.03
CA VAL A 124 -8.02 -16.95 -2.53
C VAL A 124 -9.34 -16.15 -2.49
N ALA A 125 -9.84 -15.96 -1.29
CA ALA A 125 -11.13 -15.29 -1.09
C ALA A 125 -11.06 -13.80 -1.38
N MET A 126 -9.87 -13.22 -1.27
CA MET A 126 -9.61 -11.79 -1.31
C MET A 126 -8.30 -11.48 -2.03
N PRO A 127 -8.28 -11.50 -3.37
CA PRO A 127 -7.09 -11.19 -4.16
C PRO A 127 -6.62 -9.76 -3.90
N TYR A 128 -5.30 -9.55 -3.79
CA TYR A 128 -4.76 -8.26 -3.38
C TYR A 128 -4.72 -7.23 -4.51
N LEU A 129 -4.27 -7.61 -5.71
CA LEU A 129 -4.08 -6.68 -6.82
C LEU A 129 -5.38 -5.99 -7.24
N GLN A 130 -5.46 -4.69 -7.04
CA GLN A 130 -6.63 -3.88 -7.37
C GLN A 130 -6.51 -3.29 -8.78
N MET A 131 -7.43 -3.64 -9.67
CA MET A 131 -7.39 -3.20 -11.07
C MET A 131 -7.43 -1.67 -11.23
N SER A 132 -8.19 -0.97 -10.40
CA SER A 132 -8.30 0.50 -10.44
C SER A 132 -7.03 1.24 -9.99
N LYS A 133 -6.08 0.55 -9.36
CA LYS A 133 -4.78 1.09 -8.94
C LYS A 133 -3.67 0.80 -9.94
N CYS A 134 -3.94 -0.03 -10.95
CA CYS A 134 -2.97 -0.31 -11.98
C CYS A 134 -2.85 0.86 -12.97
N TYR A 135 -1.63 1.25 -13.30
CA TYR A 135 -1.37 2.15 -14.43
C TYR A 135 -1.74 1.50 -15.76
N LYS A 136 -1.51 0.17 -15.86
CA LYS A 136 -1.82 -0.60 -17.05
C LYS A 136 -2.13 -2.05 -16.74
N THR A 137 -3.13 -2.59 -17.44
CA THR A 137 -3.45 -4.02 -17.44
C THR A 137 -3.73 -4.51 -18.85
N VAL A 138 -3.39 -5.78 -19.13
CA VAL A 138 -3.72 -6.44 -20.40
C VAL A 138 -4.33 -7.81 -20.12
N ASN A 139 -5.48 -8.09 -20.76
CA ASN A 139 -6.23 -9.35 -20.60
C ASN A 139 -6.46 -9.73 -19.13
N ALA A 140 -6.85 -8.73 -18.32
CA ALA A 140 -7.15 -8.96 -16.93
C ALA A 140 -8.50 -9.66 -16.75
N ILE A 141 -8.54 -10.66 -15.90
CA ILE A 141 -9.74 -11.31 -15.42
C ILE A 141 -9.94 -10.87 -13.97
N PRO A 142 -10.85 -9.93 -13.71
CA PRO A 142 -11.11 -9.45 -12.38
C PRO A 142 -12.19 -10.25 -11.67
N ASP A 143 -12.12 -10.25 -10.33
CA ASP A 143 -13.20 -10.58 -9.44
C ASP A 143 -13.48 -9.37 -8.54
N ASN A 144 -14.65 -8.78 -8.69
CA ASN A 144 -15.06 -7.59 -7.93
C ASN A 144 -13.96 -6.49 -7.86
N GLY A 145 -13.34 -6.20 -9.03
CA GLY A 145 -12.27 -5.20 -9.16
C GLY A 145 -10.88 -5.67 -8.73
N ARG A 146 -10.71 -6.92 -8.30
CA ARG A 146 -9.44 -7.54 -7.92
C ARG A 146 -8.99 -8.51 -9.01
N ILE A 147 -7.71 -8.47 -9.36
CA ILE A 147 -7.16 -9.25 -10.47
C ILE A 147 -6.92 -10.69 -10.03
N LEU A 148 -7.57 -11.64 -10.70
CA LEU A 148 -7.30 -13.07 -10.54
C LEU A 148 -6.19 -13.53 -11.50
N LYS A 149 -6.24 -13.03 -12.74
CA LYS A 149 -5.31 -13.35 -13.79
C LYS A 149 -5.14 -12.15 -14.72
N ALA A 150 -3.94 -11.94 -15.23
CA ALA A 150 -3.67 -10.96 -16.27
C ALA A 150 -2.45 -11.36 -17.09
N ALA A 151 -2.41 -11.00 -18.38
CA ALA A 151 -1.22 -11.16 -19.20
C ALA A 151 -0.14 -10.12 -18.84
N TYR A 152 -0.55 -8.94 -18.38
CA TYR A 152 0.35 -7.86 -17.98
C TYR A 152 -0.30 -6.99 -16.91
N VAL A 153 0.49 -6.58 -15.94
CA VAL A 153 0.11 -5.64 -14.88
C VAL A 153 1.27 -4.67 -14.64
N GLU A 154 0.93 -3.40 -14.48
CA GLU A 154 1.83 -2.33 -14.04
C GLU A 154 1.14 -1.57 -12.92
N ILE A 155 1.70 -1.61 -11.71
CA ILE A 155 1.06 -1.11 -10.50
C ILE A 155 2.08 -0.52 -9.52
N PRO A 156 1.82 0.68 -8.94
CA PRO A 156 2.65 1.24 -7.88
C PRO A 156 2.35 0.53 -6.55
N LEU A 157 3.40 0.19 -5.82
CA LEU A 157 3.34 -0.63 -4.61
C LEU A 157 4.39 -0.20 -3.59
N THR A 158 4.20 -0.67 -2.35
CA THR A 158 5.19 -0.63 -1.27
C THR A 158 5.78 -2.02 -1.00
N GLU A 159 6.82 -2.10 -0.17
CA GLU A 159 7.41 -3.37 0.27
C GLU A 159 6.40 -4.25 1.01
N THR A 160 5.50 -3.64 1.76
CA THR A 160 4.44 -4.36 2.48
C THR A 160 3.45 -5.02 1.52
N ASP A 161 3.06 -4.30 0.45
CA ASP A 161 2.20 -4.85 -0.60
C ASP A 161 2.87 -6.04 -1.30
N MET A 162 4.19 -5.95 -1.55
CA MET A 162 4.95 -7.01 -2.20
C MET A 162 4.93 -8.30 -1.39
N GLU A 163 4.96 -8.23 -0.06
CA GLU A 163 4.88 -9.40 0.80
C GLU A 163 3.55 -10.16 0.60
N ILE A 164 2.44 -9.42 0.59
CA ILE A 164 1.12 -10.00 0.37
C ILE A 164 1.00 -10.58 -1.04
N ILE A 165 1.52 -9.86 -2.03
CA ILE A 165 1.50 -10.28 -3.43
C ILE A 165 2.35 -11.54 -3.63
N ALA A 166 3.53 -11.60 -3.00
CA ALA A 166 4.40 -12.76 -3.06
C ALA A 166 3.74 -14.02 -2.48
N ASP A 167 2.90 -13.85 -1.46
CA ASP A 167 2.14 -14.97 -0.90
C ASP A 167 1.00 -15.43 -1.83
N GLN A 168 0.28 -14.49 -2.44
CA GLN A 168 -0.95 -14.78 -3.18
C GLN A 168 -0.77 -15.08 -4.67
N TYR A 169 0.30 -14.59 -5.32
CA TYR A 169 0.41 -14.60 -6.77
C TYR A 169 1.63 -15.37 -7.29
N ILE A 170 1.51 -15.84 -8.52
CA ILE A 170 2.59 -16.35 -9.36
C ILE A 170 2.72 -15.45 -10.58
N PHE A 171 3.96 -15.19 -10.99
CA PHE A 171 4.31 -14.41 -12.18
C PHE A 171 5.16 -15.25 -13.12
N GLY A 172 4.94 -15.14 -14.42
CA GLY A 172 5.86 -15.68 -15.43
C GLY A 172 7.16 -14.88 -15.45
N SER A 173 7.07 -13.57 -15.34
CA SER A 173 8.22 -12.68 -15.13
C SER A 173 7.78 -11.41 -14.41
N HIS A 174 8.70 -10.78 -13.67
CA HIS A 174 8.45 -9.52 -12.99
C HIS A 174 9.73 -8.70 -12.86
N VAL A 175 9.55 -7.39 -12.69
CA VAL A 175 10.61 -6.44 -12.38
C VAL A 175 9.99 -5.25 -11.62
N CYS A 176 10.72 -4.71 -10.66
CA CYS A 176 10.37 -3.50 -9.94
C CYS A 176 11.22 -2.34 -10.48
N ILE A 177 10.58 -1.31 -10.97
CA ILE A 177 11.21 -0.09 -11.52
C ILE A 177 10.81 1.12 -10.68
N ASP A 178 11.42 2.26 -10.94
CA ASP A 178 11.18 3.52 -10.21
C ASP A 178 11.26 3.34 -8.69
N VAL A 179 12.25 2.55 -8.27
CA VAL A 179 12.44 2.17 -6.86
C VAL A 179 13.01 3.34 -6.09
N GLU A 180 12.36 3.66 -4.97
CA GLU A 180 12.79 4.66 -4.00
C GLU A 180 12.83 4.07 -2.59
N SER A 181 13.85 4.42 -1.81
CA SER A 181 14.03 3.95 -0.44
C SER A 181 14.60 5.04 0.49
#